data_08d8f3b763c2573da0751eacbeb9810f
#
_entry.id   08d8f3b763c2573da0751eacbeb9810f
#
_cell.length_a   1.000
_cell.length_b   1.000
_cell.length_c   1.000
_cell.angle_alpha   90.00
_cell.angle_beta   90.00
_cell.angle_gamma   90.00
#
_symmetry.space_group_name_H-M   'P 1'
#
loop_
_entity.id
_entity.type
_entity.pdbx_description
1 polymer ?
#
loop_
_entity_poly.entity_id
_entity_poly.type
_entity_poly.pdbx_seq_one_letter_code
_entity_poly.pdbx_strand_id
1 'polypeptide(L)'
;NGGPYVTYKGAELGQHGEISLIPWEYALIEDSPERVAVRLWVRPIRTPFFLEKTLSLEPGRAVLMIEECLTNESGEQLPLMWGQHIAFGRPFLEEGAVIDAPARRFIVHEAMPDYEPRRFQPGISAGWPHTPTPDGDQADASQIPAFGSVQAQEMAYLADLADGWYAITNPTRKIGFGLHFDSNLYRYIWYWQQLGNVAQGYPWWSRTHTTALEPWTSYPTNGLTEAIANGSALQLASGQQIQTRLCAVAYEGLERVAQVTAQGEII
;
A
#
# COMPACT_ATOMS: atom_id res chain seq x y z
N ASN A 1 12.63 -2.04 -4.55
CA ASN A 1 11.99 -2.54 -5.75
C ASN A 1 10.57 -3.04 -5.44
N GLY A 2 9.55 -2.38 -5.97
CA GLY A 2 8.14 -2.73 -5.73
C GLY A 2 7.57 -3.75 -6.70
N GLY A 3 8.26 -4.06 -7.79
CA GLY A 3 7.77 -4.92 -8.85
C GLY A 3 8.53 -6.23 -9.00
N PRO A 4 8.38 -6.91 -10.15
CA PRO A 4 9.07 -8.16 -10.43
C PRO A 4 10.60 -8.01 -10.35
N TYR A 5 11.27 -9.10 -10.48
CA TYR A 5 12.73 -9.15 -10.46
C TYR A 5 13.35 -8.23 -11.52
N VAL A 6 14.28 -7.39 -11.08
CA VAL A 6 15.08 -6.50 -11.95
C VAL A 6 16.53 -6.48 -11.50
N THR A 7 17.45 -6.18 -12.43
CA THR A 7 18.86 -5.93 -12.10
C THR A 7 19.14 -4.43 -12.17
N TYR A 8 19.74 -3.88 -11.12
CA TYR A 8 20.19 -2.50 -11.10
C TYR A 8 21.61 -2.41 -10.55
N LYS A 9 22.54 -1.83 -11.32
CA LYS A 9 23.97 -1.69 -10.97
C LYS A 9 24.62 -3.00 -10.43
N GLY A 10 24.23 -4.14 -11.01
CA GLY A 10 24.74 -5.45 -10.60
C GLY A 10 24.01 -6.09 -9.41
N ALA A 11 23.11 -5.38 -8.74
CA ALA A 11 22.26 -5.94 -7.72
C ALA A 11 20.99 -6.56 -8.32
N GLU A 12 20.69 -7.77 -7.92
CA GLU A 12 19.46 -8.48 -8.27
C GLU A 12 18.37 -8.15 -7.25
N LEU A 13 17.35 -7.42 -7.67
CA LEU A 13 16.31 -6.91 -6.79
C LEU A 13 15.01 -7.70 -7.00
N GLY A 14 14.63 -8.53 -6.04
CA GLY A 14 13.38 -9.27 -6.04
C GLY A 14 12.15 -8.41 -5.81
N GLN A 15 10.99 -9.01 -6.01
CA GLN A 15 9.70 -8.37 -5.73
C GLN A 15 9.63 -7.94 -4.25
N HIS A 16 9.14 -6.72 -3.99
CA HIS A 16 9.06 -6.10 -2.67
C HIS A 16 10.40 -5.95 -1.92
N GLY A 17 11.54 -6.20 -2.60
CA GLY A 17 12.86 -6.12 -2.00
C GLY A 17 13.12 -7.22 -0.98
N GLU A 18 14.08 -6.98 -0.07
CA GLU A 18 14.54 -7.98 0.89
C GLU A 18 13.96 -7.80 2.29
N ILE A 19 13.55 -6.59 2.66
CA ILE A 19 13.18 -6.25 4.04
C ILE A 19 11.99 -7.04 4.58
N SER A 20 11.15 -7.59 3.71
CA SER A 20 10.05 -8.49 4.07
C SER A 20 10.48 -9.95 4.27
N LEU A 21 11.72 -10.31 3.90
CA LEU A 21 12.22 -11.68 3.86
C LEU A 21 13.36 -11.93 4.86
N ILE A 22 13.93 -10.90 5.45
CA ILE A 22 15.06 -10.99 6.37
C ILE A 22 14.63 -10.60 7.79
N PRO A 23 15.30 -11.14 8.82
CA PRO A 23 15.03 -10.76 10.21
C PRO A 23 15.31 -9.27 10.45
N TRP A 24 14.46 -8.65 11.26
CA TRP A 24 14.68 -7.31 11.80
C TRP A 24 15.24 -7.41 13.20
N GLU A 25 16.16 -6.54 13.53
CA GLU A 25 16.54 -6.29 14.91
C GLU A 25 15.48 -5.43 15.58
N TYR A 26 15.34 -5.52 16.90
CA TYR A 26 14.40 -4.72 17.64
C TYR A 26 14.87 -4.38 19.05
N ALA A 27 14.33 -3.31 19.60
CA ALA A 27 14.45 -2.95 21.01
C ALA A 27 13.14 -2.41 21.54
N LEU A 28 12.75 -2.83 22.74
CA LEU A 28 11.66 -2.20 23.47
C LEU A 28 12.15 -0.84 23.96
N ILE A 29 11.49 0.25 23.53
CA ILE A 29 11.87 1.62 23.89
C ILE A 29 11.12 2.05 25.15
N GLU A 30 9.85 1.70 25.23
CA GLU A 30 8.98 2.06 26.32
C GLU A 30 7.94 0.96 26.57
N ASP A 31 7.71 0.65 27.83
CA ASP A 31 6.65 -0.24 28.31
C ASP A 31 6.08 0.33 29.60
N SER A 32 5.18 1.28 29.46
CA SER A 32 4.55 2.00 30.55
C SER A 32 3.02 1.91 30.46
N PRO A 33 2.27 2.22 31.51
CA PRO A 33 0.81 2.33 31.42
C PRO A 33 0.32 3.41 30.46
N GLU A 34 1.16 4.38 30.11
CA GLU A 34 0.84 5.53 29.27
C GLU A 34 1.19 5.25 27.80
N ARG A 35 2.18 4.37 27.53
CA ARG A 35 2.64 4.12 26.18
C ARG A 35 3.45 2.82 26.06
N VAL A 36 3.25 2.11 24.95
CA VAL A 36 4.16 1.04 24.53
C VAL A 36 4.82 1.45 23.21
N ALA A 37 6.15 1.30 23.13
CA ALA A 37 6.89 1.62 21.91
C ALA A 37 8.03 0.62 21.66
N VAL A 38 8.13 0.16 20.41
CA VAL A 38 9.20 -0.73 19.92
C VAL A 38 9.90 -0.08 18.75
N ARG A 39 11.23 -0.07 18.75
CA ARG A 39 12.06 0.29 17.62
C ARG A 39 12.51 -0.98 16.91
N LEU A 40 12.40 -1.00 15.59
CA LEU A 40 12.87 -2.06 14.70
C LEU A 40 13.85 -1.46 13.69
N TRP A 41 14.84 -2.24 13.25
CA TRP A 41 15.75 -1.78 12.19
C TRP A 41 16.27 -2.94 11.35
N VAL A 42 16.64 -2.61 10.10
CA VAL A 42 17.13 -3.60 9.14
C VAL A 42 18.05 -2.95 8.12
N ARG A 43 19.05 -3.72 7.68
CA ARG A 43 19.88 -3.42 6.51
C ARG A 43 19.70 -4.53 5.47
N PRO A 44 19.14 -4.21 4.28
CA PRO A 44 19.12 -5.16 3.17
C PRO A 44 20.53 -5.61 2.79
N ILE A 45 20.65 -6.81 2.23
CA ILE A 45 21.96 -7.37 1.86
C ILE A 45 22.43 -6.80 0.52
N ARG A 46 21.51 -6.60 -0.43
CA ARG A 46 21.82 -6.20 -1.81
C ARG A 46 21.84 -4.70 -2.05
N THR A 47 21.33 -3.92 -1.11
CA THR A 47 21.26 -2.46 -1.24
C THR A 47 21.73 -1.78 0.04
N PRO A 48 22.50 -0.66 -0.07
CA PRO A 48 23.12 0.00 1.07
C PRO A 48 22.14 0.98 1.76
N PHE A 49 20.95 0.51 2.07
CA PHE A 49 19.99 1.29 2.84
C PHE A 49 19.94 0.83 4.30
N PHE A 50 19.64 1.75 5.18
CA PHE A 50 19.30 1.47 6.57
C PHE A 50 17.89 1.97 6.84
N LEU A 51 17.00 1.07 7.22
CA LEU A 51 15.62 1.40 7.58
C LEU A 51 15.40 1.18 9.05
N GLU A 52 14.95 2.21 9.72
CA GLU A 52 14.49 2.20 11.11
C GLU A 52 13.00 2.47 11.16
N LYS A 53 12.30 1.79 12.06
CA LYS A 53 10.87 1.94 12.27
C LYS A 53 10.55 1.92 13.75
N THR A 54 9.82 2.92 14.25
CA THR A 54 9.26 2.92 15.60
C THR A 54 7.76 2.75 15.53
N LEU A 55 7.25 1.73 16.21
CA LEU A 55 5.83 1.49 16.38
C LEU A 55 5.43 1.86 17.79
N SER A 56 4.35 2.62 17.96
CA SER A 56 3.86 2.98 19.30
C SER A 56 2.34 2.99 19.40
N LEU A 57 1.86 2.63 20.59
CA LEU A 57 0.45 2.60 20.98
C LEU A 57 0.26 3.34 22.29
N GLU A 58 -0.85 4.03 22.43
CA GLU A 58 -1.31 4.69 23.67
C GLU A 58 -2.62 4.07 24.13
N PRO A 59 -2.87 3.96 25.45
CA PRO A 59 -4.09 3.37 25.96
C PRO A 59 -5.33 4.21 25.60
N GLY A 60 -6.45 3.53 25.40
CA GLY A 60 -7.73 4.17 25.08
C GLY A 60 -7.85 4.67 23.63
N ARG A 61 -6.83 4.45 22.79
CA ARG A 61 -6.85 4.82 21.36
C ARG A 61 -6.55 3.61 20.49
N ALA A 62 -7.38 3.38 19.49
CA ALA A 62 -7.14 2.33 18.49
C ALA A 62 -6.26 2.89 17.35
N VAL A 63 -5.14 3.50 17.70
CA VAL A 63 -4.21 4.20 16.80
C VAL A 63 -2.82 3.65 16.96
N LEU A 64 -2.26 3.11 15.88
CA LEU A 64 -0.86 2.72 15.77
C LEU A 64 -0.09 3.84 15.05
N MET A 65 0.84 4.47 15.76
CA MET A 65 1.79 5.40 15.14
C MET A 65 2.99 4.63 14.61
N ILE A 66 3.39 4.94 13.38
CA ILE A 66 4.52 4.33 12.68
C ILE A 66 5.44 5.47 12.25
N GLU A 67 6.62 5.57 12.85
CA GLU A 67 7.65 6.55 12.46
C GLU A 67 8.78 5.80 11.77
N GLU A 68 9.16 6.23 10.57
CA GLU A 68 10.20 5.58 9.78
C GLU A 68 11.33 6.55 9.44
N CYS A 69 12.55 6.05 9.42
CA CYS A 69 13.73 6.76 8.94
C CYS A 69 14.49 5.86 7.98
N LEU A 70 14.61 6.31 6.72
CA LEU A 70 15.36 5.62 5.69
C LEU A 70 16.65 6.40 5.39
N THR A 71 17.79 5.74 5.49
CA THR A 71 19.12 6.30 5.22
C THR A 71 19.76 5.63 4.01
N ASN A 72 20.32 6.39 3.10
CA ASN A 72 21.23 5.89 2.09
C ASN A 72 22.67 5.88 2.66
N GLU A 73 23.17 4.70 3.02
CA GLU A 73 24.53 4.53 3.60
C GLU A 73 25.63 4.43 2.53
N SER A 74 25.30 4.59 1.24
CA SER A 74 26.28 4.52 0.16
C SER A 74 26.98 5.86 -0.12
N GLY A 75 28.06 5.79 -0.89
CA GLY A 75 28.78 6.99 -1.41
C GLY A 75 28.15 7.62 -2.64
N GLU A 76 26.98 7.19 -3.09
CA GLU A 76 26.34 7.68 -4.32
C GLU A 76 24.85 7.90 -4.15
N GLN A 77 24.26 8.69 -5.05
CA GLN A 77 22.80 8.83 -5.11
C GLN A 77 22.17 7.56 -5.66
N LEU A 78 21.14 7.07 -4.99
CA LEU A 78 20.43 5.85 -5.37
C LEU A 78 18.93 6.08 -5.57
N PRO A 79 18.36 5.51 -6.65
CA PRO A 79 16.92 5.43 -6.82
C PRO A 79 16.34 4.26 -6.02
N LEU A 80 15.12 4.43 -5.53
CA LEU A 80 14.39 3.35 -4.87
C LEU A 80 12.88 3.50 -5.07
N MET A 81 12.18 2.39 -4.84
CA MET A 81 10.74 2.35 -4.64
C MET A 81 10.51 1.98 -3.16
N TRP A 82 9.77 2.82 -2.44
CA TRP A 82 9.45 2.61 -1.03
C TRP A 82 7.94 2.65 -0.83
N GLY A 83 7.41 1.66 -0.15
CA GLY A 83 5.96 1.54 0.05
C GLY A 83 5.60 0.73 1.28
N GLN A 84 4.32 0.77 1.60
CA GLN A 84 3.67 0.04 2.69
C GLN A 84 2.68 -0.95 2.09
N HIS A 85 2.77 -2.23 2.43
CA HIS A 85 1.90 -3.25 1.86
C HIS A 85 0.82 -3.67 2.86
N ILE A 86 -0.31 -2.95 2.85
CA ILE A 86 -1.42 -3.18 3.77
C ILE A 86 -2.55 -3.88 3.03
N ALA A 87 -2.86 -5.11 3.45
CA ALA A 87 -3.86 -5.95 2.82
C ALA A 87 -5.02 -6.27 3.77
N PHE A 88 -6.20 -6.37 3.20
CA PHE A 88 -7.47 -6.66 3.87
C PHE A 88 -8.05 -7.95 3.32
N GLY A 89 -8.57 -8.79 4.19
CA GLY A 89 -9.15 -10.08 3.84
C GLY A 89 -10.44 -10.36 4.60
N ARG A 90 -11.05 -11.51 4.30
CA ARG A 90 -12.24 -11.96 5.04
C ARG A 90 -11.87 -12.33 6.48
N PRO A 91 -12.78 -12.12 7.46
CA PRO A 91 -14.17 -11.70 7.31
C PRO A 91 -14.41 -10.19 7.26
N PHE A 92 -13.38 -9.35 7.31
CA PHE A 92 -13.54 -7.88 7.20
C PHE A 92 -13.95 -7.46 5.78
N LEU A 93 -13.34 -8.05 4.77
CA LEU A 93 -13.60 -7.74 3.35
C LEU A 93 -14.83 -8.51 2.87
N GLU A 94 -16.00 -7.88 2.96
CA GLU A 94 -17.32 -8.43 2.56
C GLU A 94 -18.05 -7.43 1.66
N GLU A 95 -19.18 -7.87 1.10
CA GLU A 95 -20.05 -7.05 0.27
C GLU A 95 -20.41 -5.73 0.96
N GLY A 96 -20.32 -4.65 0.20
CA GLY A 96 -20.60 -3.30 0.67
C GLY A 96 -19.45 -2.66 1.44
N ALA A 97 -18.33 -3.34 1.63
CA ALA A 97 -17.14 -2.66 2.10
C ALA A 97 -16.73 -1.58 1.10
N VAL A 98 -16.46 -0.38 1.59
CA VAL A 98 -16.23 0.80 0.77
C VAL A 98 -14.89 1.45 1.09
N ILE A 99 -14.22 1.92 0.04
CA ILE A 99 -12.94 2.63 0.11
C ILE A 99 -13.19 4.11 -0.09
N ASP A 100 -12.76 4.93 0.86
CA ASP A 100 -12.71 6.37 0.76
C ASP A 100 -11.24 6.82 0.64
N ALA A 101 -10.94 7.64 -0.36
CA ALA A 101 -9.61 8.20 -0.59
C ALA A 101 -9.72 9.52 -1.36
N PRO A 102 -8.89 10.53 -1.06
CA PRO A 102 -8.91 11.83 -1.72
C PRO A 102 -8.17 11.82 -3.06
N ALA A 103 -8.29 10.74 -3.82
CA ALA A 103 -7.68 10.59 -5.15
C ALA A 103 -8.55 11.26 -6.21
N ARG A 104 -7.93 11.78 -7.26
CA ARG A 104 -8.62 12.34 -8.42
C ARG A 104 -8.56 11.42 -9.62
N ARG A 105 -7.53 10.56 -9.68
CA ARG A 105 -7.26 9.69 -10.82
C ARG A 105 -7.11 8.24 -10.39
N PHE A 106 -7.67 7.36 -11.20
CA PHE A 106 -7.53 5.92 -11.09
C PHE A 106 -6.89 5.38 -12.37
N ILE A 107 -5.70 4.82 -12.26
CA ILE A 107 -4.91 4.30 -13.37
C ILE A 107 -4.93 2.79 -13.29
N VAL A 108 -5.59 2.14 -14.24
CA VAL A 108 -5.61 0.66 -14.32
C VAL A 108 -4.31 0.20 -14.98
N HIS A 109 -3.62 -0.75 -14.36
CA HIS A 109 -2.40 -1.31 -14.90
C HIS A 109 -2.67 -1.95 -16.27
N GLU A 110 -1.68 -1.91 -17.15
CA GLU A 110 -1.75 -2.57 -18.47
C GLU A 110 -2.03 -4.07 -18.34
N ALA A 111 -2.32 -4.72 -19.45
CA ALA A 111 -2.58 -6.16 -19.47
C ALA A 111 -1.37 -6.93 -18.91
N MET A 112 -1.62 -7.79 -17.95
CA MET A 112 -0.64 -8.69 -17.35
C MET A 112 -1.09 -10.12 -17.64
N PRO A 113 -0.30 -10.96 -18.33
CA PRO A 113 -0.75 -12.28 -18.80
C PRO A 113 -1.32 -13.19 -17.69
N ASP A 114 -0.79 -13.06 -16.47
CA ASP A 114 -1.20 -13.87 -15.32
C ASP A 114 -2.30 -13.21 -14.46
N TYR A 115 -2.80 -12.02 -14.88
CA TYR A 115 -3.82 -11.25 -14.18
C TYR A 115 -5.14 -11.29 -14.94
N GLU A 116 -5.75 -12.44 -14.99
CA GLU A 116 -7.07 -12.67 -15.58
C GLU A 116 -7.96 -13.50 -14.65
N PRO A 117 -9.26 -13.27 -14.59
CA PRO A 117 -10.00 -12.19 -15.29
C PRO A 117 -9.79 -10.81 -14.65
N ARG A 118 -9.98 -9.74 -15.43
CA ARG A 118 -9.87 -8.35 -15.01
C ARG A 118 -11.26 -7.76 -14.68
N ARG A 119 -11.32 -6.94 -13.63
CA ARG A 119 -12.51 -6.17 -13.25
C ARG A 119 -12.59 -4.84 -13.99
N PHE A 120 -11.44 -4.24 -14.24
CA PHE A 120 -11.33 -2.92 -14.88
C PHE A 120 -10.64 -3.04 -16.24
N GLN A 121 -10.95 -2.13 -17.16
CA GLN A 121 -10.32 -2.11 -18.47
C GLN A 121 -8.82 -1.80 -18.35
N PRO A 122 -7.92 -2.70 -18.78
CA PRO A 122 -6.47 -2.51 -18.66
C PRO A 122 -5.98 -1.27 -19.42
N GLY A 123 -4.96 -0.60 -18.86
CA GLY A 123 -4.26 0.53 -19.47
C GLY A 123 -5.03 1.84 -19.48
N ILE A 124 -6.23 1.90 -18.88
CA ILE A 124 -7.03 3.13 -18.86
C ILE A 124 -6.67 4.03 -17.66
N SER A 125 -6.84 5.33 -17.85
CA SER A 125 -6.83 6.32 -16.77
C SER A 125 -8.20 7.00 -16.70
N ALA A 126 -8.86 6.91 -15.56
CA ALA A 126 -10.20 7.42 -15.32
C ALA A 126 -10.25 8.29 -14.05
N GLY A 127 -11.37 8.96 -13.82
CA GLY A 127 -11.62 9.67 -12.57
C GLY A 127 -12.04 8.73 -11.46
N TRP A 128 -11.33 8.77 -10.30
CA TRP A 128 -11.73 8.00 -9.12
C TRP A 128 -13.12 8.42 -8.62
N PRO A 129 -14.02 7.49 -8.25
CA PRO A 129 -13.82 6.04 -8.23
C PRO A 129 -14.36 5.29 -9.47
N HIS A 130 -14.86 5.95 -10.49
CA HIS A 130 -15.53 5.32 -11.62
C HIS A 130 -14.58 5.02 -12.78
N THR A 131 -14.65 3.79 -13.30
CA THR A 131 -13.76 3.33 -14.36
C THR A 131 -14.49 2.35 -15.29
N PRO A 132 -14.17 2.32 -16.60
CA PRO A 132 -14.69 1.32 -17.51
C PRO A 132 -14.28 -0.10 -17.13
N THR A 133 -15.18 -1.06 -17.40
CA THR A 133 -14.91 -2.48 -17.39
C THR A 133 -14.41 -2.95 -18.77
N PRO A 134 -13.84 -4.17 -18.91
CA PRO A 134 -13.47 -4.72 -20.20
C PRO A 134 -14.62 -4.82 -21.22
N ASP A 135 -15.85 -4.96 -20.74
CA ASP A 135 -17.06 -5.05 -21.57
C ASP A 135 -17.64 -3.68 -21.96
N GLY A 136 -17.04 -2.59 -21.47
CA GLY A 136 -17.45 -1.22 -21.75
C GLY A 136 -18.49 -0.62 -20.79
N ASP A 137 -18.91 -1.37 -19.79
CA ASP A 137 -19.73 -0.87 -18.69
C ASP A 137 -18.92 0.01 -17.74
N GLN A 138 -19.56 0.59 -16.72
CA GLN A 138 -18.92 1.36 -15.67
C GLN A 138 -18.90 0.57 -14.36
N ALA A 139 -17.75 0.56 -13.70
CA ALA A 139 -17.59 0.02 -12.36
C ALA A 139 -17.24 1.13 -11.37
N ASP A 140 -17.75 0.99 -10.13
CA ASP A 140 -17.29 1.77 -8.99
C ASP A 140 -16.15 1.01 -8.29
N ALA A 141 -14.92 1.50 -8.45
CA ALA A 141 -13.73 0.90 -7.88
C ALA A 141 -13.65 1.06 -6.35
N SER A 142 -14.41 1.98 -5.76
CA SER A 142 -14.48 2.13 -4.31
C SER A 142 -15.25 1.01 -3.62
N GLN A 143 -16.11 0.31 -4.35
CA GLN A 143 -16.96 -0.75 -3.79
C GLN A 143 -16.28 -2.12 -3.86
N ILE A 144 -16.30 -2.84 -2.75
CA ILE A 144 -15.88 -4.24 -2.72
C ILE A 144 -17.10 -5.12 -3.07
N PRO A 145 -17.02 -5.92 -4.14
CA PRO A 145 -18.12 -6.80 -4.54
C PRO A 145 -18.31 -7.94 -3.55
N ALA A 146 -19.53 -8.51 -3.53
CA ALA A 146 -19.85 -9.69 -2.73
C ALA A 146 -18.90 -10.84 -3.04
N PHE A 147 -18.56 -11.63 -2.03
CA PHE A 147 -17.73 -12.82 -2.23
C PHE A 147 -18.40 -13.79 -3.21
N GLY A 148 -17.69 -14.14 -4.27
CA GLY A 148 -18.18 -15.06 -5.30
C GLY A 148 -19.00 -14.37 -6.42
N SER A 149 -19.39 -13.10 -6.30
CA SER A 149 -20.08 -12.38 -7.37
C SER A 149 -19.12 -11.91 -8.48
N VAL A 150 -17.86 -11.68 -8.14
CA VAL A 150 -16.79 -11.29 -9.06
C VAL A 150 -15.57 -12.15 -8.81
N GLN A 151 -14.97 -12.60 -9.89
CA GLN A 151 -13.62 -13.15 -9.93
C GLN A 151 -12.72 -12.14 -10.63
N ALA A 152 -11.66 -11.71 -9.97
CA ALA A 152 -10.73 -10.75 -10.56
C ALA A 152 -9.34 -10.81 -9.94
N GLN A 153 -8.35 -10.65 -10.80
CA GLN A 153 -6.98 -10.31 -10.43
C GLN A 153 -6.71 -8.90 -10.95
N GLU A 154 -6.47 -7.96 -10.07
CA GLU A 154 -6.43 -6.55 -10.45
C GLU A 154 -5.22 -5.83 -9.88
N MET A 155 -4.68 -4.93 -10.68
CA MET A 155 -3.68 -3.95 -10.25
C MET A 155 -4.02 -2.59 -10.83
N ALA A 156 -4.12 -1.59 -9.97
CA ALA A 156 -4.39 -0.22 -10.34
C ALA A 156 -3.69 0.74 -9.36
N TYR A 157 -3.79 2.05 -9.63
CA TYR A 157 -3.14 3.08 -8.84
C TYR A 157 -4.08 4.25 -8.65
N LEU A 158 -4.30 4.64 -7.39
CA LEU A 158 -4.89 5.94 -7.07
C LEU A 158 -3.77 6.98 -7.13
N ALA A 159 -3.99 8.03 -7.87
CA ALA A 159 -3.02 9.10 -8.11
C ALA A 159 -3.67 10.48 -7.97
N ASP A 160 -2.84 11.54 -8.01
CA ASP A 160 -3.26 12.92 -7.84
C ASP A 160 -4.03 13.11 -6.53
N LEU A 161 -3.43 12.60 -5.46
CA LEU A 161 -3.98 12.67 -4.11
C LEU A 161 -4.05 14.12 -3.64
N ALA A 162 -5.24 14.56 -3.20
CA ALA A 162 -5.41 15.90 -2.62
C ALA A 162 -4.88 15.96 -1.18
N ASP A 163 -4.77 14.80 -0.50
CA ASP A 163 -4.25 14.63 0.85
C ASP A 163 -3.74 13.18 1.00
N GLY A 164 -2.97 12.89 2.03
CA GLY A 164 -2.35 11.58 2.26
C GLY A 164 -3.17 10.70 3.20
N TRP A 165 -4.29 10.16 2.74
CA TRP A 165 -5.05 9.20 3.54
C TRP A 165 -5.91 8.27 2.68
N TYR A 166 -6.31 7.16 3.27
CA TYR A 166 -7.45 6.35 2.83
C TYR A 166 -8.16 5.73 4.02
N ALA A 167 -9.39 5.31 3.79
CA ALA A 167 -10.15 4.47 4.72
C ALA A 167 -10.81 3.33 3.96
N ILE A 168 -11.00 2.20 4.64
CA ILE A 168 -11.86 1.11 4.19
C ILE A 168 -12.83 0.79 5.31
N THR A 169 -14.13 0.83 5.00
CA THR A 169 -15.22 0.63 5.95
C THR A 169 -16.04 -0.59 5.57
N ASN A 170 -16.31 -1.46 6.53
CA ASN A 170 -17.34 -2.48 6.40
C ASN A 170 -18.60 -1.99 7.11
N PRO A 171 -19.62 -1.47 6.40
CA PRO A 171 -20.82 -0.88 7.01
C PRO A 171 -21.71 -1.92 7.68
N THR A 172 -21.69 -3.17 7.22
CA THR A 172 -22.46 -4.27 7.82
C THR A 172 -21.92 -4.62 9.21
N ARG A 173 -20.60 -4.66 9.36
CA ARG A 173 -19.92 -4.91 10.64
C ARG A 173 -19.73 -3.65 11.48
N LYS A 174 -19.96 -2.50 10.88
CA LYS A 174 -19.74 -1.17 11.48
C LYS A 174 -18.31 -0.97 12.02
N ILE A 175 -17.34 -1.50 11.31
CA ILE A 175 -15.92 -1.36 11.62
C ILE A 175 -15.18 -0.86 10.38
N GLY A 176 -14.09 -0.14 10.61
CA GLY A 176 -13.23 0.33 9.54
C GLY A 176 -11.77 0.47 9.94
N PHE A 177 -10.95 0.68 8.94
CA PHE A 177 -9.53 0.96 9.06
C PHE A 177 -9.22 2.22 8.26
N GLY A 178 -8.48 3.14 8.85
CA GLY A 178 -7.95 4.33 8.20
C GLY A 178 -6.42 4.37 8.27
N LEU A 179 -5.81 4.94 7.25
CA LEU A 179 -4.39 5.24 7.24
C LEU A 179 -4.18 6.68 6.81
N HIS A 180 -3.37 7.42 7.58
CA HIS A 180 -2.81 8.70 7.15
C HIS A 180 -1.31 8.55 6.90
N PHE A 181 -0.80 9.25 5.87
CA PHE A 181 0.59 9.25 5.45
C PHE A 181 0.97 10.58 4.75
N ASP A 182 2.24 10.84 4.53
CA ASP A 182 2.70 12.01 3.77
C ASP A 182 2.54 11.78 2.26
N SER A 183 1.56 12.44 1.62
CA SER A 183 1.31 12.35 0.18
C SER A 183 2.37 13.02 -0.70
N ASN A 184 3.24 13.86 -0.14
CA ASN A 184 4.39 14.38 -0.89
C ASN A 184 5.46 13.29 -1.07
N LEU A 185 5.56 12.35 -0.14
CA LEU A 185 6.46 11.21 -0.22
C LEU A 185 5.78 10.02 -0.92
N TYR A 186 4.65 9.57 -0.39
CA TYR A 186 3.86 8.47 -0.97
C TYR A 186 2.82 9.03 -1.92
N ARG A 187 3.20 9.21 -3.18
CA ARG A 187 2.41 9.92 -4.19
C ARG A 187 1.29 9.08 -4.80
N TYR A 188 1.32 7.77 -4.56
CA TYR A 188 0.39 6.80 -5.13
C TYR A 188 -0.12 5.87 -4.05
N ILE A 189 -1.37 5.40 -4.20
CA ILE A 189 -1.86 4.22 -3.47
C ILE A 189 -1.99 3.12 -4.51
N TRP A 190 -1.19 2.06 -4.39
CA TRP A 190 -1.36 0.88 -5.21
C TRP A 190 -2.59 0.13 -4.72
N TYR A 191 -3.45 -0.19 -5.66
CA TYR A 191 -4.70 -0.88 -5.43
C TYR A 191 -4.64 -2.27 -6.07
N TRP A 192 -4.37 -3.26 -5.24
CA TRP A 192 -4.25 -4.64 -5.67
C TRP A 192 -5.46 -5.45 -5.20
N GLN A 193 -5.98 -6.34 -6.06
CA GLN A 193 -7.08 -7.24 -5.73
C GLN A 193 -6.83 -8.66 -6.20
N GLN A 194 -7.18 -9.62 -5.36
CA GLN A 194 -7.34 -11.05 -5.67
C GLN A 194 -8.71 -11.48 -5.14
N LEU A 195 -9.73 -11.44 -5.99
CA LEU A 195 -11.12 -11.66 -5.59
C LEU A 195 -11.63 -13.00 -6.08
N GLY A 196 -12.53 -13.62 -5.28
CA GLY A 196 -13.29 -14.80 -5.66
C GLY A 196 -12.47 -16.08 -5.77
N ASN A 197 -11.32 -16.19 -5.09
CA ASN A 197 -10.43 -17.35 -5.12
C ASN A 197 -9.92 -17.72 -6.52
N VAL A 198 -9.84 -16.75 -7.44
CA VAL A 198 -9.51 -17.00 -8.85
C VAL A 198 -8.03 -17.36 -9.08
N ALA A 199 -7.12 -16.79 -8.31
CA ALA A 199 -5.68 -17.00 -8.47
C ALA A 199 -5.30 -18.44 -8.12
N GLN A 200 -4.75 -19.15 -9.11
CA GLN A 200 -4.36 -20.56 -8.99
C GLN A 200 -2.86 -20.70 -8.70
N GLY A 201 -2.47 -21.89 -8.26
CA GLY A 201 -1.06 -22.20 -8.01
C GLY A 201 -0.45 -21.45 -6.84
N TYR A 202 0.87 -21.57 -6.72
CA TYR A 202 1.63 -20.87 -5.67
C TYR A 202 1.65 -19.35 -5.90
N PRO A 203 1.49 -18.52 -4.86
CA PRO A 203 1.23 -18.87 -3.45
C PRO A 203 -0.27 -18.96 -3.09
N TRP A 204 -1.17 -18.78 -4.05
CA TRP A 204 -2.59 -18.51 -3.83
C TRP A 204 -3.45 -19.76 -3.63
N TRP A 205 -3.22 -20.79 -4.42
CA TRP A 205 -3.91 -22.09 -4.35
C TRP A 205 -5.43 -21.98 -4.35
N SER A 206 -5.99 -21.01 -5.08
CA SER A 206 -7.44 -20.73 -5.14
C SER A 206 -8.09 -20.49 -3.75
N ARG A 207 -7.37 -19.83 -2.83
CA ARG A 207 -7.80 -19.60 -1.45
C ARG A 207 -7.81 -18.11 -1.06
N THR A 208 -7.63 -17.22 -2.04
CA THR A 208 -7.39 -15.80 -1.78
C THR A 208 -8.61 -14.96 -2.16
N HIS A 209 -9.07 -14.17 -1.20
CA HIS A 209 -10.02 -13.08 -1.41
C HIS A 209 -9.55 -11.89 -0.58
N THR A 210 -8.86 -10.97 -1.24
CA THR A 210 -8.15 -9.87 -0.58
C THR A 210 -8.10 -8.64 -1.47
N THR A 211 -7.96 -7.47 -0.86
CA THR A 211 -7.53 -6.23 -1.49
C THR A 211 -6.42 -5.59 -0.68
N ALA A 212 -5.50 -4.92 -1.35
CA ALA A 212 -4.49 -4.10 -0.68
C ALA A 212 -4.61 -2.64 -1.12
N LEU A 213 -4.35 -1.74 -0.18
CA LEU A 213 -4.25 -0.30 -0.39
C LEU A 213 -2.87 0.13 0.13
N GLU A 214 -1.95 0.36 -0.78
CA GLU A 214 -0.54 0.43 -0.50
C GLU A 214 0.02 1.82 -0.86
N PRO A 215 0.30 2.69 0.12
CA PRO A 215 1.02 3.93 -0.17
C PRO A 215 2.42 3.64 -0.71
N TRP A 216 2.73 4.17 -1.91
CA TRP A 216 4.01 4.02 -2.58
C TRP A 216 4.59 5.36 -3.06
N THR A 217 5.91 5.47 -3.02
CA THR A 217 6.63 6.65 -3.54
C THR A 217 6.60 6.72 -5.06
N SER A 218 6.38 5.60 -5.74
CA SER A 218 6.52 5.42 -7.19
C SER A 218 5.51 4.44 -7.77
N TYR A 219 5.39 4.40 -9.10
CA TYR A 219 4.63 3.42 -9.88
C TYR A 219 5.29 3.24 -11.27
N PRO A 220 4.89 2.27 -12.10
CA PRO A 220 3.99 1.16 -11.79
C PRO A 220 4.69 0.01 -11.05
N THR A 221 3.97 -1.08 -10.86
CA THR A 221 4.50 -2.32 -10.26
C THR A 221 5.50 -3.07 -11.15
N ASN A 222 5.94 -2.52 -12.27
CA ASN A 222 6.90 -3.12 -13.21
C ASN A 222 8.36 -3.11 -12.70
N GLY A 223 8.59 -2.54 -11.52
CA GLY A 223 9.88 -2.55 -10.86
C GLY A 223 10.68 -1.26 -10.98
N LEU A 224 11.84 -1.26 -10.33
CA LEU A 224 12.65 -0.06 -10.16
C LEU A 224 13.12 0.56 -11.48
N THR A 225 13.45 -0.26 -12.47
CA THR A 225 13.91 0.24 -13.78
C THR A 225 12.84 1.04 -14.51
N GLU A 226 11.59 0.62 -14.43
CA GLU A 226 10.47 1.35 -15.00
C GLU A 226 10.19 2.64 -14.21
N ALA A 227 10.24 2.58 -12.88
CA ALA A 227 10.08 3.75 -12.04
C ALA A 227 11.18 4.81 -12.27
N ILE A 228 12.40 4.40 -12.63
CA ILE A 228 13.48 5.30 -13.06
C ILE A 228 13.14 5.90 -14.43
N ALA A 229 12.73 5.08 -15.39
CA ALA A 229 12.47 5.51 -16.76
C ALA A 229 11.34 6.54 -16.84
N ASN A 230 10.27 6.37 -16.05
CA ASN A 230 9.14 7.29 -16.00
C ASN A 230 9.32 8.46 -15.02
N GLY A 231 10.46 8.54 -14.31
CA GLY A 231 10.78 9.60 -13.35
C GLY A 231 10.04 9.52 -12.01
N SER A 232 9.38 8.41 -11.71
CA SER A 232 8.66 8.24 -10.44
C SER A 232 9.51 7.70 -9.31
N ALA A 233 10.66 7.08 -9.58
CA ALA A 233 11.55 6.57 -8.55
C ALA A 233 11.98 7.66 -7.56
N LEU A 234 11.91 7.37 -6.27
CA LEU A 234 12.45 8.24 -5.23
C LEU A 234 13.98 8.27 -5.35
N GLN A 235 14.58 9.46 -5.30
CA GLN A 235 16.03 9.64 -5.35
C GLN A 235 16.54 10.00 -3.96
N LEU A 236 17.54 9.29 -3.47
CA LEU A 236 18.16 9.55 -2.17
C LEU A 236 19.66 9.79 -2.35
N ALA A 237 20.13 11.00 -2.04
CA ALA A 237 21.55 11.33 -2.14
C ALA A 237 22.39 10.52 -1.14
N SER A 238 23.73 10.46 -1.39
CA SER A 238 24.66 9.84 -0.46
C SER A 238 24.53 10.42 0.95
N GLY A 239 24.35 9.56 1.96
CA GLY A 239 24.21 9.95 3.36
C GLY A 239 22.87 10.63 3.71
N GLN A 240 22.00 10.83 2.74
CA GLN A 240 20.68 11.45 2.97
C GLN A 240 19.78 10.56 3.79
N GLN A 241 19.00 11.18 4.67
CA GLN A 241 17.92 10.56 5.43
C GLN A 241 16.58 11.15 5.03
N ILE A 242 15.56 10.29 4.97
CA ILE A 242 14.15 10.70 4.88
C ILE A 242 13.42 10.15 6.09
N GLN A 243 12.72 11.03 6.79
CA GLN A 243 11.84 10.67 7.90
C GLN A 243 10.40 10.81 7.46
N THR A 244 9.57 9.87 7.87
CA THR A 244 8.13 9.90 7.60
C THR A 244 7.35 9.31 8.75
N ARG A 245 6.06 9.63 8.78
CA ARG A 245 5.13 9.15 9.78
C ARG A 245 3.87 8.65 9.12
N LEU A 246 3.41 7.48 9.56
CA LEU A 246 2.10 6.96 9.20
C LEU A 246 1.26 6.80 10.48
N CYS A 247 -0.03 6.98 10.34
CA CYS A 247 -0.99 6.80 11.43
C CYS A 247 -2.06 5.82 10.97
N ALA A 248 -2.03 4.61 11.52
CA ALA A 248 -3.03 3.58 11.26
C ALA A 248 -4.07 3.59 12.38
N VAL A 249 -5.36 3.63 12.03
CA VAL A 249 -6.45 3.73 12.99
C VAL A 249 -7.55 2.72 12.69
N ALA A 250 -8.00 2.01 13.71
CA ALA A 250 -9.24 1.23 13.66
C ALA A 250 -10.39 2.06 14.26
N TYR A 251 -11.57 2.00 13.62
CA TYR A 251 -12.75 2.74 14.05
C TYR A 251 -14.02 1.91 13.92
N GLU A 252 -15.08 2.39 14.56
CA GLU A 252 -16.40 1.76 14.52
C GLU A 252 -17.53 2.79 14.34
N GLY A 253 -18.70 2.31 13.95
CA GLY A 253 -19.94 3.10 13.91
C GLY A 253 -20.15 3.97 12.69
N LEU A 254 -19.22 3.98 11.72
CA LEU A 254 -19.32 4.79 10.50
C LEU A 254 -19.64 3.94 9.28
N GLU A 255 -20.23 4.57 8.27
CA GLU A 255 -20.47 3.99 6.94
C GLU A 255 -19.51 4.54 5.88
N ARG A 256 -19.10 5.80 6.01
CA ARG A 256 -18.17 6.52 5.13
C ARG A 256 -17.26 7.41 5.95
N VAL A 257 -16.13 7.77 5.36
CA VAL A 257 -15.09 8.62 5.96
C VAL A 257 -14.79 9.78 5.02
N ALA A 258 -14.83 10.99 5.55
CA ALA A 258 -14.48 12.20 4.81
C ALA A 258 -13.00 12.56 4.95
N GLN A 259 -12.35 12.16 6.07
CA GLN A 259 -10.93 12.38 6.30
C GLN A 259 -10.37 11.47 7.39
N VAL A 260 -9.11 11.07 7.24
CA VAL A 260 -8.27 10.50 8.31
C VAL A 260 -7.17 11.49 8.61
N THR A 261 -7.07 11.97 9.85
CA THR A 261 -6.06 12.96 10.23
C THR A 261 -4.72 12.31 10.62
N ALA A 262 -3.64 13.10 10.65
CA ALA A 262 -2.32 12.66 11.11
C ALA A 262 -2.28 12.23 12.59
N GLN A 263 -3.31 12.56 13.36
CA GLN A 263 -3.50 12.14 14.75
C GLN A 263 -4.39 10.90 14.89
N GLY A 264 -4.93 10.38 13.77
CA GLY A 264 -5.82 9.22 13.76
C GLY A 264 -7.28 9.56 14.12
N GLU A 265 -7.68 10.80 13.93
CA GLU A 265 -9.09 11.18 14.01
C GLU A 265 -9.79 10.82 12.70
N ILE A 266 -11.00 10.32 12.80
CA ILE A 266 -11.85 9.98 11.67
C ILE A 266 -12.99 10.99 11.58
N ILE A 267 -13.15 11.60 10.41
CA ILE A 267 -14.15 12.64 10.15
C ILE A 267 -15.11 12.17 9.06
#